data_164d9638c3a98b7d8cf48555a4d73219
#
_entry.id   164d9638c3a98b7d8cf48555a4d73219
#
_cell.length_a   1.000
_cell.length_b   1.000
_cell.length_c   1.000
_cell.angle_alpha   90.00
_cell.angle_beta   90.00
_cell.angle_gamma   90.00
#
_symmetry.space_group_name_H-M   'P 1'
#
loop_
_entity.id
_entity.type
_entity.pdbx_description
1 polymer ?
#
loop_
_entity_poly.entity_id
_entity_poly.type
_entity_poly.pdbx_seq_one_letter_code
_entity_poly.pdbx_strand_id
1 'polypeptide(L)'
;MPNQETSDVSQCLTTAVDWAAWLRRWDTQQTGYLPEREARFNAMLDVLEVLLPENFVALDLACGPGAISQRLLSRFPKARCVAVDLDPVLLTMGQAVLGDMGGRLRWVDADLMAPEWVGRLGESQIDAALSTTALHWLAPEYLTRIYRELGQLVRPGGVFLNGDNLKFGPHLPSFQKVAQTMKEQTHTDAFERRGLEDWENWWKALQAEASLKALFAEREKRFAWKAAERHAPIFDLHVAALRNGGFREIGVIWQHMENRVLMAVR
;
A
#
# COMPACT_ATOMS: atom_id res chain seq x y z
N MET A 1 9.19 15.15 -29.08
CA MET A 1 10.07 14.05 -28.68
C MET A 1 10.77 14.39 -27.35
N PRO A 2 10.26 14.00 -26.20
CA PRO A 2 11.05 13.96 -24.98
C PRO A 2 10.70 12.72 -24.13
N ASN A 3 11.00 11.50 -24.55
CA ASN A 3 10.74 10.31 -23.75
C ASN A 3 11.87 9.26 -23.74
N GLN A 4 13.02 9.53 -24.38
CA GLN A 4 14.14 8.57 -24.42
C GLN A 4 15.17 8.79 -23.30
N GLU A 5 15.34 10.00 -22.80
CA GLU A 5 16.38 10.28 -21.79
C GLU A 5 16.00 9.79 -20.37
N THR A 6 14.71 9.76 -20.03
CA THR A 6 14.26 9.29 -18.71
C THR A 6 14.26 7.76 -18.58
N SER A 7 14.09 7.03 -19.68
CA SER A 7 14.17 5.56 -19.68
C SER A 7 15.60 5.06 -19.54
N ASP A 8 16.57 5.75 -20.13
CA ASP A 8 17.99 5.38 -20.09
C ASP A 8 18.61 5.58 -18.70
N VAL A 9 18.25 6.64 -18.00
CA VAL A 9 18.73 6.90 -16.63
C VAL A 9 18.18 5.86 -15.64
N SER A 10 16.93 5.44 -15.81
CA SER A 10 16.31 4.42 -14.97
C SER A 10 16.94 3.03 -15.18
N GLN A 11 17.26 2.66 -16.44
CA GLN A 11 17.90 1.38 -16.76
C GLN A 11 19.36 1.31 -16.28
N CYS A 12 20.10 2.44 -16.32
CA CYS A 12 21.49 2.48 -15.86
C CYS A 12 21.62 2.34 -14.34
N LEU A 13 20.62 2.83 -13.57
CA LEU A 13 20.61 2.74 -12.10
C LEU A 13 20.25 1.34 -11.58
N THR A 14 19.50 0.54 -12.34
CA THR A 14 19.05 -0.80 -11.92
C THR A 14 20.16 -1.86 -11.90
N THR A 15 21.24 -1.67 -12.66
CA THR A 15 22.34 -2.66 -12.75
C THR A 15 23.37 -2.55 -11.61
N ALA A 16 23.43 -1.43 -10.89
CA ALA A 16 24.41 -1.18 -9.82
C ALA A 16 23.89 -1.50 -8.42
N VAL A 17 22.58 -1.64 -8.20
CA VAL A 17 21.94 -1.83 -6.90
C VAL A 17 21.32 -3.22 -6.82
N ASP A 18 21.63 -3.98 -5.78
CA ASP A 18 20.96 -5.27 -5.51
C ASP A 18 19.56 -5.04 -4.93
N TRP A 19 18.62 -4.66 -5.81
CA TRP A 19 17.23 -4.41 -5.45
C TRP A 19 16.56 -5.62 -4.80
N ALA A 20 16.96 -6.84 -5.18
CA ALA A 20 16.39 -8.05 -4.56
C ALA A 20 16.81 -8.18 -3.10
N ALA A 21 18.07 -7.85 -2.76
CA ALA A 21 18.52 -7.80 -1.37
C ALA A 21 17.78 -6.70 -0.60
N TRP A 22 17.60 -5.52 -1.19
CA TRP A 22 16.87 -4.42 -0.55
C TRP A 22 15.41 -4.73 -0.31
N LEU A 23 14.73 -5.41 -1.25
CA LEU A 23 13.35 -5.86 -1.07
C LEU A 23 13.23 -6.91 0.03
N ARG A 24 14.16 -7.87 0.13
CA ARG A 24 14.18 -8.85 1.23
C ARG A 24 14.34 -8.16 2.60
N ARG A 25 15.24 -7.16 2.71
CA ARG A 25 15.39 -6.36 3.93
C ARG A 25 14.12 -5.59 4.26
N TRP A 26 13.48 -4.99 3.25
CA TRP A 26 12.16 -4.33 3.39
C TRP A 26 11.12 -5.28 3.96
N ASP A 27 10.94 -6.45 3.35
CA ASP A 27 9.96 -7.43 3.83
C ASP A 27 10.26 -7.91 5.26
N THR A 28 11.53 -8.12 5.58
CA THR A 28 11.96 -8.52 6.94
C THR A 28 11.62 -7.45 7.96
N GLN A 29 11.96 -6.18 7.71
CA GLN A 29 11.64 -5.10 8.65
C GLN A 29 10.13 -4.89 8.82
N GLN A 30 9.33 -5.08 7.74
CA GLN A 30 7.87 -5.00 7.82
C GLN A 30 7.27 -6.05 8.76
N THR A 31 7.87 -7.25 8.88
CA THR A 31 7.42 -8.25 9.85
C THR A 31 7.65 -7.83 11.30
N GLY A 32 8.60 -6.95 11.55
CA GLY A 32 8.82 -6.36 12.88
C GLY A 32 7.66 -5.46 13.34
N TYR A 33 7.07 -4.72 12.42
CA TYR A 33 5.92 -3.86 12.69
C TYR A 33 4.58 -4.62 12.65
N LEU A 34 4.49 -5.65 11.81
CA LEU A 34 3.28 -6.41 11.52
C LEU A 34 3.58 -7.91 11.50
N PRO A 35 3.71 -8.56 12.67
CA PRO A 35 4.02 -9.99 12.74
C PRO A 35 3.02 -10.87 11.97
N GLU A 36 1.72 -10.49 11.95
CA GLU A 36 0.66 -11.23 11.24
C GLU A 36 0.43 -10.72 9.81
N ARG A 37 1.44 -10.09 9.19
CA ARG A 37 1.32 -9.50 7.83
C ARG A 37 0.83 -10.49 6.79
N GLU A 38 1.34 -11.73 6.81
CA GLU A 38 0.93 -12.76 5.85
C GLU A 38 -0.51 -13.26 6.13
N ALA A 39 -0.91 -13.40 7.39
CA ALA A 39 -2.29 -13.75 7.73
C ALA A 39 -3.28 -12.68 7.22
N ARG A 40 -2.91 -11.40 7.35
CA ARG A 40 -3.68 -10.27 6.83
C ARG A 40 -3.79 -10.32 5.29
N PHE A 41 -2.69 -10.58 4.59
CA PHE A 41 -2.71 -10.73 3.13
C PHE A 41 -3.57 -11.92 2.69
N ASN A 42 -3.43 -13.07 3.36
CA ASN A 42 -4.23 -14.24 3.05
C ASN A 42 -5.72 -13.97 3.23
N ALA A 43 -6.13 -13.32 4.32
CA ALA A 43 -7.53 -12.94 4.51
C ALA A 43 -8.08 -12.05 3.38
N MET A 44 -7.27 -11.13 2.84
CA MET A 44 -7.66 -10.32 1.68
C MET A 44 -7.79 -11.16 0.41
N LEU A 45 -6.83 -12.04 0.15
CA LEU A 45 -6.83 -12.88 -1.05
C LEU A 45 -7.92 -13.96 -1.03
N ASP A 46 -8.26 -14.50 0.14
CA ASP A 46 -9.36 -15.45 0.32
C ASP A 46 -10.71 -14.84 -0.10
N VAL A 47 -10.92 -13.56 0.21
CA VAL A 47 -12.11 -12.82 -0.25
C VAL A 47 -12.17 -12.72 -1.77
N LEU A 48 -11.02 -12.41 -2.41
CA LEU A 48 -10.99 -12.31 -3.88
C LEU A 48 -11.32 -13.65 -4.54
N GLU A 49 -10.83 -14.76 -3.97
CA GLU A 49 -11.07 -16.10 -4.48
C GLU A 49 -12.56 -16.50 -4.43
N VAL A 50 -13.27 -16.03 -3.39
CA VAL A 50 -14.71 -16.33 -3.22
C VAL A 50 -15.60 -15.41 -4.06
N LEU A 51 -15.25 -14.13 -4.18
CA LEU A 51 -16.15 -13.12 -4.74
C LEU A 51 -15.92 -12.80 -6.22
N LEU A 52 -14.71 -13.08 -6.75
CA LEU A 52 -14.34 -12.64 -8.08
C LEU A 52 -14.16 -13.82 -9.05
N PRO A 53 -14.38 -13.60 -10.37
CA PRO A 53 -14.00 -14.58 -11.38
C PRO A 53 -12.48 -14.73 -11.46
N GLU A 54 -11.97 -15.79 -12.07
CA GLU A 54 -10.50 -16.05 -12.18
C GLU A 54 -9.74 -14.94 -12.94
N ASN A 55 -10.40 -14.23 -13.87
CA ASN A 55 -9.81 -13.22 -14.76
C ASN A 55 -10.22 -11.80 -14.35
N PHE A 56 -9.92 -11.39 -13.16
CA PHE A 56 -10.24 -10.05 -12.64
C PHE A 56 -9.11 -9.03 -12.80
N VAL A 57 -9.47 -7.76 -12.71
CA VAL A 57 -8.53 -6.62 -12.65
C VAL A 57 -8.51 -6.05 -11.24
N ALA A 58 -7.34 -6.05 -10.63
CA ALA A 58 -7.11 -5.46 -9.32
C ALA A 58 -6.33 -4.14 -9.42
N LEU A 59 -6.57 -3.26 -8.45
CA LEU A 59 -5.80 -2.04 -8.20
C LEU A 59 -5.14 -2.16 -6.82
N ASP A 60 -3.81 -2.03 -6.76
CA ASP A 60 -3.03 -1.96 -5.52
C ASP A 60 -2.70 -0.49 -5.25
N LEU A 61 -3.38 0.11 -4.26
CA LEU A 61 -3.30 1.53 -3.89
C LEU A 61 -2.18 1.78 -2.90
N ALA A 62 -1.27 2.69 -3.23
CA ALA A 62 -0.05 2.97 -2.49
C ALA A 62 0.72 1.66 -2.27
N CYS A 63 1.02 1.00 -3.38
CA CYS A 63 1.52 -0.36 -3.46
C CYS A 63 2.92 -0.54 -2.86
N GLY A 64 3.67 0.56 -2.63
CA GLY A 64 5.08 0.51 -2.27
C GLY A 64 5.87 -0.32 -3.29
N PRO A 65 6.65 -1.31 -2.85
CA PRO A 65 7.38 -2.19 -3.77
C PRO A 65 6.54 -3.36 -4.31
N GLY A 66 5.20 -3.32 -4.19
CA GLY A 66 4.29 -4.30 -4.77
C GLY A 66 4.06 -5.57 -3.94
N ALA A 67 4.13 -5.49 -2.62
CA ALA A 67 4.05 -6.67 -1.75
C ALA A 67 2.74 -7.46 -1.90
N ILE A 68 1.58 -6.77 -1.96
CA ILE A 68 0.30 -7.46 -2.17
C ILE A 68 0.10 -7.80 -3.64
N SER A 69 0.57 -6.97 -4.58
CA SER A 69 0.54 -7.25 -6.01
C SER A 69 1.25 -8.56 -6.34
N GLN A 70 2.43 -8.80 -5.78
CA GLN A 70 3.19 -10.04 -5.98
C GLN A 70 2.39 -11.26 -5.52
N ARG A 71 1.83 -11.23 -4.31
CA ARG A 71 1.06 -12.34 -3.72
C ARG A 71 -0.22 -12.60 -4.48
N LEU A 72 -0.92 -11.52 -4.87
CA LEU A 72 -2.14 -11.60 -5.69
C LEU A 72 -1.86 -12.30 -7.02
N LEU A 73 -0.88 -11.82 -7.77
CA LEU A 73 -0.57 -12.39 -9.10
C LEU A 73 0.08 -13.77 -9.04
N SER A 74 0.69 -14.14 -7.92
CA SER A 74 1.17 -15.51 -7.67
C SER A 74 0.00 -16.48 -7.40
N ARG A 75 -1.03 -16.04 -6.65
CA ARG A 75 -2.21 -16.86 -6.33
C ARG A 75 -3.22 -16.91 -7.47
N PHE A 76 -3.36 -15.83 -8.25
CA PHE A 76 -4.35 -15.71 -9.34
C PHE A 76 -3.66 -15.55 -10.70
N PRO A 77 -3.34 -16.64 -11.39
CA PRO A 77 -2.53 -16.61 -12.61
C PRO A 77 -3.21 -15.95 -13.82
N LYS A 78 -4.55 -15.77 -13.78
CA LYS A 78 -5.32 -15.09 -14.83
C LYS A 78 -5.66 -13.63 -14.51
N ALA A 79 -5.40 -13.19 -13.27
CA ALA A 79 -5.64 -11.81 -12.87
C ALA A 79 -4.60 -10.84 -13.43
N ARG A 80 -4.99 -9.58 -13.54
CA ARG A 80 -4.13 -8.42 -13.80
C ARG A 80 -4.15 -7.47 -12.62
N CYS A 81 -3.05 -6.76 -12.39
CA CYS A 81 -2.94 -5.78 -11.32
C CYS A 81 -2.35 -4.47 -11.85
N VAL A 82 -2.96 -3.37 -11.46
CA VAL A 82 -2.39 -2.03 -11.60
C VAL A 82 -1.89 -1.60 -10.22
N ALA A 83 -0.59 -1.40 -10.09
CA ALA A 83 0.07 -1.01 -8.84
C ALA A 83 0.41 0.48 -8.90
N VAL A 84 -0.17 1.29 -8.02
CA VAL A 84 0.03 2.75 -8.02
C VAL A 84 0.68 3.21 -6.71
N ASP A 85 1.74 4.02 -6.84
CA ASP A 85 2.40 4.66 -5.69
C ASP A 85 2.97 6.04 -6.10
N LEU A 86 3.26 6.86 -5.10
CA LEU A 86 3.94 8.14 -5.23
C LEU A 86 5.45 8.01 -5.03
N ASP A 87 5.92 7.00 -4.30
CA ASP A 87 7.32 6.85 -3.89
C ASP A 87 8.18 6.31 -5.04
N PRO A 88 9.05 7.15 -5.66
CA PRO A 88 9.83 6.73 -6.82
C PRO A 88 10.87 5.65 -6.47
N VAL A 89 11.35 5.61 -5.21
CA VAL A 89 12.32 4.61 -4.74
C VAL A 89 11.66 3.24 -4.63
N LEU A 90 10.48 3.17 -4.01
CA LEU A 90 9.74 1.92 -3.85
C LEU A 90 9.23 1.39 -5.18
N LEU A 91 8.74 2.26 -6.08
CA LEU A 91 8.37 1.87 -7.44
C LEU A 91 9.55 1.31 -8.22
N THR A 92 10.72 1.97 -8.16
CA THR A 92 11.94 1.49 -8.83
C THR A 92 12.35 0.12 -8.31
N MET A 93 12.33 -0.08 -7.00
CA MET A 93 12.64 -1.36 -6.36
C MET A 93 11.66 -2.46 -6.80
N GLY A 94 10.36 -2.18 -6.75
CA GLY A 94 9.32 -3.12 -7.17
C GLY A 94 9.45 -3.51 -8.64
N GLN A 95 9.61 -2.53 -9.52
CA GLN A 95 9.82 -2.75 -10.95
C GLN A 95 11.07 -3.56 -11.26
N ALA A 96 12.18 -3.28 -10.57
CA ALA A 96 13.44 -3.99 -10.77
C ALA A 96 13.37 -5.46 -10.34
N VAL A 97 12.59 -5.80 -9.31
CA VAL A 97 12.51 -7.15 -8.75
C VAL A 97 11.36 -7.97 -9.34
N LEU A 98 10.18 -7.37 -9.48
CA LEU A 98 8.97 -8.06 -9.93
C LEU A 98 8.74 -7.93 -11.44
N GLY A 99 9.33 -6.92 -12.07
CA GLY A 99 9.07 -6.63 -13.47
C GLY A 99 7.59 -6.35 -13.74
N ASP A 100 7.09 -6.88 -14.82
CA ASP A 100 5.68 -6.83 -15.21
C ASP A 100 4.92 -8.14 -14.92
N MET A 101 5.55 -9.10 -14.26
CA MET A 101 4.99 -10.44 -13.95
C MET A 101 4.33 -11.10 -15.19
N GLY A 102 5.00 -11.04 -16.33
CA GLY A 102 4.51 -11.60 -17.60
C GLY A 102 3.38 -10.78 -18.22
N GLY A 103 3.47 -9.46 -18.14
CA GLY A 103 2.49 -8.51 -18.68
C GLY A 103 1.23 -8.34 -17.82
N ARG A 104 1.21 -8.92 -16.60
CA ARG A 104 0.04 -8.88 -15.70
C ARG A 104 0.13 -7.81 -14.62
N LEU A 105 1.31 -7.24 -14.37
CA LEU A 105 1.54 -6.17 -13.41
C LEU A 105 1.92 -4.89 -14.13
N ARG A 106 1.12 -3.86 -13.99
CA ARG A 106 1.41 -2.52 -14.52
C ARG A 106 1.64 -1.54 -13.38
N TRP A 107 2.79 -0.89 -13.41
CA TRP A 107 3.17 0.13 -12.44
C TRP A 107 2.73 1.51 -12.89
N VAL A 108 2.18 2.30 -11.97
CA VAL A 108 1.73 3.67 -12.20
C VAL A 108 2.34 4.58 -11.16
N ASP A 109 3.14 5.54 -11.61
CA ASP A 109 3.66 6.62 -10.78
C ASP A 109 2.60 7.71 -10.69
N ALA A 110 1.87 7.79 -9.56
CA ALA A 110 0.84 8.79 -9.33
C ALA A 110 0.64 9.11 -7.85
N ASP A 111 0.32 10.38 -7.58
CA ASP A 111 -0.09 10.85 -6.27
C ASP A 111 -1.61 10.69 -6.11
N LEU A 112 -2.05 9.86 -5.18
CA LEU A 112 -3.46 9.67 -4.84
C LEU A 112 -4.12 10.97 -4.35
N MET A 113 -3.34 11.93 -3.87
CA MET A 113 -3.84 13.25 -3.49
C MET A 113 -4.05 14.20 -4.67
N ALA A 114 -3.51 13.89 -5.86
CA ALA A 114 -3.77 14.65 -7.07
C ALA A 114 -5.13 14.26 -7.67
N PRO A 115 -5.92 15.22 -8.20
CA PRO A 115 -7.25 14.91 -8.72
C PRO A 115 -7.26 14.00 -9.96
N GLU A 116 -6.17 13.98 -10.72
CA GLU A 116 -6.05 13.25 -11.98
C GLU A 116 -5.53 11.81 -11.84
N TRP A 117 -5.29 11.31 -10.61
CA TRP A 117 -4.66 9.99 -10.40
C TRP A 117 -5.44 8.84 -11.05
N VAL A 118 -6.79 8.89 -11.02
CA VAL A 118 -7.63 7.86 -11.66
C VAL A 118 -7.41 7.81 -13.17
N GLY A 119 -7.28 8.96 -13.81
CA GLY A 119 -7.01 9.04 -15.26
C GLY A 119 -5.67 8.41 -15.67
N ARG A 120 -4.71 8.32 -14.76
CA ARG A 120 -3.41 7.68 -15.02
C ARG A 120 -3.46 6.15 -14.93
N LEU A 121 -4.51 5.58 -14.36
CA LEU A 121 -4.64 4.13 -14.22
C LEU A 121 -4.86 3.41 -15.55
N GLY A 122 -5.39 4.07 -16.59
CA GLY A 122 -5.70 3.46 -17.88
C GLY A 122 -6.78 2.36 -17.81
N GLU A 123 -7.52 2.27 -16.70
CA GLU A 123 -8.66 1.39 -16.52
C GLU A 123 -9.90 2.24 -16.28
N SER A 124 -10.99 1.92 -16.95
CA SER A 124 -12.29 2.58 -16.73
C SER A 124 -13.10 1.92 -15.64
N GLN A 125 -12.81 0.66 -15.34
CA GLN A 125 -13.48 -0.13 -14.33
C GLN A 125 -12.55 -1.24 -13.82
N ILE A 126 -12.65 -1.58 -12.53
CA ILE A 126 -11.89 -2.66 -11.88
C ILE A 126 -12.81 -3.55 -11.06
N ASP A 127 -12.37 -4.77 -10.78
CA ASP A 127 -13.09 -5.75 -9.95
C ASP A 127 -12.76 -5.62 -8.48
N ALA A 128 -11.52 -5.32 -8.16
CA ALA A 128 -11.04 -5.15 -6.79
C ALA A 128 -10.08 -3.95 -6.65
N ALA A 129 -10.16 -3.27 -5.52
CA ALA A 129 -9.11 -2.36 -5.06
C ALA A 129 -8.58 -2.85 -3.71
N LEU A 130 -7.25 -2.84 -3.56
CA LEU A 130 -6.59 -3.24 -2.32
C LEU A 130 -5.67 -2.11 -1.86
N SER A 131 -5.46 -2.01 -0.55
CA SER A 131 -4.40 -1.18 0.03
C SER A 131 -3.86 -1.84 1.28
N THR A 132 -2.57 -1.70 1.54
CA THR A 132 -1.97 -2.28 2.75
C THR A 132 -1.01 -1.29 3.40
N THR A 133 -1.30 -0.94 4.67
CA THR A 133 -0.41 -0.13 5.54
C THR A 133 -0.04 1.23 4.91
N ALA A 134 -0.99 1.87 4.25
CA ALA A 134 -0.73 3.07 3.46
C ALA A 134 -1.74 4.20 3.69
N LEU A 135 -3.04 3.93 3.68
CA LEU A 135 -4.05 4.97 3.67
C LEU A 135 -4.15 5.76 5.00
N HIS A 136 -3.59 5.23 6.09
CA HIS A 136 -3.48 5.94 7.36
C HIS A 136 -2.57 7.19 7.31
N TRP A 137 -1.77 7.34 6.26
CA TRP A 137 -0.96 8.54 6.01
C TRP A 137 -1.77 9.70 5.42
N LEU A 138 -2.95 9.43 4.87
CA LEU A 138 -3.75 10.44 4.19
C LEU A 138 -4.60 11.23 5.19
N ALA A 139 -4.72 12.54 4.97
CA ALA A 139 -5.66 13.34 5.72
C ALA A 139 -7.12 12.98 5.35
N PRO A 140 -8.09 13.19 6.27
CA PRO A 140 -9.49 12.81 6.10
C PRO A 140 -10.14 13.25 4.80
N GLU A 141 -9.83 14.44 4.33
CA GLU A 141 -10.37 15.03 3.09
C GLU A 141 -9.92 14.27 1.85
N TYR A 142 -8.64 13.87 1.77
CA TYR A 142 -8.11 13.07 0.67
C TYR A 142 -8.68 11.65 0.70
N LEU A 143 -8.72 11.04 1.89
CA LEU A 143 -9.28 9.70 2.05
C LEU A 143 -10.74 9.64 1.59
N THR A 144 -11.57 10.62 1.99
CA THR A 144 -12.98 10.68 1.61
C THR A 144 -13.15 10.83 0.10
N ARG A 145 -12.30 11.65 -0.54
CA ARG A 145 -12.31 11.81 -2.00
C ARG A 145 -11.92 10.51 -2.69
N ILE A 146 -10.82 9.88 -2.29
CA ILE A 146 -10.33 8.63 -2.87
C ILE A 146 -11.40 7.54 -2.78
N TYR A 147 -12.08 7.39 -1.64
CA TYR A 147 -13.14 6.39 -1.49
C TYR A 147 -14.35 6.65 -2.39
N ARG A 148 -14.69 7.92 -2.67
CA ARG A 148 -15.72 8.28 -3.63
C ARG A 148 -15.29 7.95 -5.07
N GLU A 149 -14.03 8.24 -5.41
CA GLU A 149 -13.45 7.89 -6.72
C GLU A 149 -13.38 6.38 -6.91
N LEU A 150 -12.99 5.61 -5.89
CA LEU A 150 -13.03 4.14 -5.89
C LEU A 150 -14.47 3.61 -6.06
N GLY A 151 -15.47 4.23 -5.42
CA GLY A 151 -16.86 3.86 -5.62
C GLY A 151 -17.36 4.06 -7.05
N GLN A 152 -16.73 4.90 -7.85
CA GLN A 152 -17.01 5.06 -9.28
C GLN A 152 -16.23 4.05 -10.13
N LEU A 153 -14.99 3.74 -9.73
CA LEU A 153 -14.06 2.90 -10.47
C LEU A 153 -14.34 1.39 -10.25
N VAL A 154 -14.66 0.99 -9.03
CA VAL A 154 -15.00 -0.41 -8.70
C VAL A 154 -16.39 -0.73 -9.26
N ARG A 155 -16.48 -1.82 -10.05
CA ARG A 155 -17.76 -2.24 -10.63
C ARG A 155 -18.79 -2.62 -9.55
N PRO A 156 -20.11 -2.61 -9.86
CA PRO A 156 -21.12 -3.20 -8.98
C PRO A 156 -20.78 -4.67 -8.65
N GLY A 157 -20.85 -5.02 -7.36
CA GLY A 157 -20.43 -6.33 -6.85
C GLY A 157 -18.90 -6.51 -6.76
N GLY A 158 -18.09 -5.51 -7.12
CA GLY A 158 -16.67 -5.48 -6.88
C GLY A 158 -16.35 -5.11 -5.44
N VAL A 159 -15.07 -5.24 -5.02
CA VAL A 159 -14.67 -5.18 -3.62
C VAL A 159 -13.51 -4.21 -3.40
N PHE A 160 -13.53 -3.49 -2.29
CA PHE A 160 -12.39 -2.77 -1.74
C PHE A 160 -11.92 -3.43 -0.44
N LEU A 161 -10.62 -3.63 -0.30
CA LEU A 161 -9.97 -4.24 0.86
C LEU A 161 -8.85 -3.34 1.38
N ASN A 162 -8.96 -2.90 2.64
CA ASN A 162 -7.92 -2.10 3.29
C ASN A 162 -7.36 -2.83 4.51
N GLY A 163 -6.14 -3.37 4.37
CA GLY A 163 -5.39 -3.96 5.46
C GLY A 163 -4.49 -2.92 6.12
N ASP A 164 -4.95 -2.26 7.19
CA ASP A 164 -4.24 -1.11 7.78
C ASP A 164 -4.37 -1.02 9.30
N ASN A 165 -3.60 -0.10 9.90
CA ASN A 165 -3.75 0.32 11.28
C ASN A 165 -4.93 1.30 11.39
N LEU A 166 -6.12 0.76 11.58
CA LEU A 166 -7.36 1.51 11.67
C LEU A 166 -7.65 1.84 13.14
N LYS A 167 -7.26 3.04 13.57
CA LYS A 167 -7.27 3.45 14.98
C LYS A 167 -8.66 3.41 15.59
N PHE A 168 -8.72 3.04 16.88
CA PHE A 168 -9.92 3.20 17.68
C PHE A 168 -10.24 4.68 17.88
N GLY A 169 -11.52 5.02 17.90
CA GLY A 169 -12.00 6.37 18.16
C GLY A 169 -11.74 6.82 19.61
N PRO A 170 -11.76 8.15 19.87
CA PRO A 170 -11.48 8.72 21.20
C PRO A 170 -12.50 8.32 22.27
N HIS A 171 -13.67 7.81 21.86
CA HIS A 171 -14.69 7.27 22.75
C HIS A 171 -14.36 5.87 23.29
N LEU A 172 -13.26 5.25 22.86
CA LEU A 172 -12.79 3.92 23.28
C LEU A 172 -11.39 3.98 23.95
N PRO A 173 -11.19 4.75 25.03
CA PRO A 173 -9.86 5.00 25.59
C PRO A 173 -9.19 3.72 26.13
N SER A 174 -9.95 2.77 26.67
CA SER A 174 -9.39 1.48 27.14
C SER A 174 -8.86 0.65 25.98
N PHE A 175 -9.56 0.64 24.85
CA PHE A 175 -9.11 -0.08 23.64
C PHE A 175 -7.84 0.57 23.06
N GLN A 176 -7.79 1.91 23.00
CA GLN A 176 -6.59 2.64 22.58
C GLN A 176 -5.39 2.30 23.47
N LYS A 177 -5.58 2.29 24.80
CA LYS A 177 -4.51 1.94 25.75
C LYS A 177 -3.98 0.52 25.52
N VAL A 178 -4.87 -0.46 25.39
CA VAL A 178 -4.48 -1.86 25.13
C VAL A 178 -3.73 -1.97 23.80
N ALA A 179 -4.27 -1.39 22.72
CA ALA A 179 -3.63 -1.42 21.40
C ALA A 179 -2.23 -0.79 21.41
N GLN A 180 -2.10 0.37 22.07
CA GLN A 180 -0.82 1.05 22.21
C GLN A 180 0.21 0.21 22.98
N THR A 181 -0.18 -0.36 24.12
CA THR A 181 0.70 -1.21 24.93
C THR A 181 1.17 -2.44 24.15
N MET A 182 0.26 -3.12 23.44
CA MET A 182 0.61 -4.29 22.63
C MET A 182 1.54 -3.92 21.45
N LYS A 183 1.31 -2.77 20.83
CA LYS A 183 2.18 -2.25 19.76
C LYS A 183 3.60 -1.96 20.27
N GLU A 184 3.72 -1.34 21.44
CA GLU A 184 5.01 -1.07 22.08
C GLU A 184 5.76 -2.36 22.43
N GLN A 185 5.05 -3.37 22.96
CA GLN A 185 5.63 -4.69 23.23
C GLN A 185 6.13 -5.38 21.97
N THR A 186 5.34 -5.34 20.89
CA THR A 186 5.74 -5.87 19.57
C THR A 186 6.97 -5.18 19.04
N HIS A 187 7.03 -3.84 19.14
CA HIS A 187 8.16 -3.04 18.70
C HIS A 187 9.42 -3.38 19.51
N THR A 188 9.34 -3.40 20.84
CA THR A 188 10.47 -3.77 21.71
C THR A 188 10.97 -5.18 21.39
N ASP A 189 10.07 -6.15 21.23
CA ASP A 189 10.48 -7.52 20.88
C ASP A 189 11.19 -7.58 19.53
N ALA A 190 10.63 -6.94 18.50
CA ALA A 190 11.18 -7.00 17.15
C ALA A 190 12.54 -6.29 17.02
N PHE A 191 12.61 -5.04 17.46
CA PHE A 191 13.75 -4.17 17.15
C PHE A 191 14.82 -4.16 18.24
N GLU A 192 14.43 -4.24 19.53
CA GLU A 192 15.40 -4.22 20.63
C GLU A 192 15.89 -5.63 21.02
N ARG A 193 14.98 -6.63 21.11
CA ARG A 193 15.37 -7.98 21.53
C ARG A 193 15.88 -8.85 20.41
N ARG A 194 15.19 -8.86 19.26
CA ARG A 194 15.58 -9.68 18.09
C ARG A 194 16.55 -8.94 17.16
N GLY A 195 16.74 -7.63 17.33
CA GLY A 195 17.67 -6.82 16.54
C GLY A 195 17.29 -6.71 15.07
N LEU A 196 15.99 -6.74 14.75
CA LEU A 196 15.56 -6.48 13.37
C LEU A 196 15.90 -5.04 12.98
N GLU A 197 16.21 -4.84 11.71
CA GLU A 197 16.40 -3.50 11.16
C GLU A 197 15.08 -2.74 11.20
N ASP A 198 15.08 -1.51 11.73
CA ASP A 198 13.90 -0.65 11.75
C ASP A 198 13.75 0.16 10.46
N TRP A 199 12.64 0.90 10.35
CA TRP A 199 12.31 1.75 9.22
C TRP A 199 13.37 2.83 8.95
N GLU A 200 13.84 3.52 9.98
CA GLU A 200 14.79 4.64 9.83
C GLU A 200 16.14 4.15 9.36
N ASN A 201 16.64 3.08 9.95
CA ASN A 201 17.92 2.47 9.59
C ASN A 201 17.89 1.91 8.16
N TRP A 202 16.78 1.29 7.75
CA TRP A 202 16.61 0.80 6.38
C TRP A 202 16.68 1.94 5.36
N TRP A 203 15.94 3.03 5.57
CA TRP A 203 15.96 4.19 4.68
C TRP A 203 17.31 4.86 4.64
N LYS A 204 17.93 5.05 5.80
CA LYS A 204 19.29 5.63 5.92
C LYS A 204 20.32 4.80 5.18
N ALA A 205 20.27 3.48 5.30
CA ALA A 205 21.16 2.57 4.61
C ALA A 205 20.97 2.61 3.08
N LEU A 206 19.73 2.62 2.59
CA LEU A 206 19.45 2.72 1.15
C LEU A 206 19.85 4.09 0.59
N GLN A 207 19.65 5.17 1.34
CA GLN A 207 20.04 6.53 0.94
C GLN A 207 21.55 6.69 0.83
N ALA A 208 22.35 5.85 1.49
CA ALA A 208 23.81 5.85 1.39
C ALA A 208 24.31 5.30 0.04
N GLU A 209 23.47 4.65 -0.75
CA GLU A 209 23.79 4.20 -2.11
C GLU A 209 23.98 5.41 -3.03
N ALA A 210 25.21 5.68 -3.43
CA ALA A 210 25.58 6.88 -4.19
C ALA A 210 24.82 7.01 -5.52
N SER A 211 24.50 5.88 -6.16
CA SER A 211 23.75 5.80 -7.41
C SER A 211 22.29 6.25 -7.29
N LEU A 212 21.72 6.28 -6.08
CA LEU A 212 20.32 6.63 -5.82
C LEU A 212 20.11 8.10 -5.42
N LYS A 213 21.15 8.92 -5.40
CA LYS A 213 21.08 10.32 -4.94
C LYS A 213 20.00 11.14 -5.66
N ALA A 214 19.88 11.02 -6.97
CA ALA A 214 18.87 11.74 -7.76
C ALA A 214 17.45 11.23 -7.44
N LEU A 215 17.27 9.92 -7.26
CA LEU A 215 16.00 9.30 -6.92
C LEU A 215 15.51 9.73 -5.53
N PHE A 216 16.42 9.81 -4.56
CA PHE A 216 16.10 10.33 -3.22
C PHE A 216 15.77 11.83 -3.22
N ALA A 217 16.47 12.64 -4.02
CA ALA A 217 16.12 14.05 -4.16
C ALA A 217 14.70 14.26 -4.73
N GLU A 218 14.29 13.42 -5.68
CA GLU A 218 12.92 13.42 -6.20
C GLU A 218 11.92 12.98 -5.12
N ARG A 219 12.24 11.93 -4.37
CA ARG A 219 11.41 11.48 -3.25
C ARG A 219 11.18 12.57 -2.20
N GLU A 220 12.22 13.29 -1.81
CA GLU A 220 12.12 14.40 -0.85
C GLU A 220 11.14 15.48 -1.31
N LYS A 221 11.18 15.87 -2.59
CA LYS A 221 10.21 16.83 -3.16
C LYS A 221 8.78 16.31 -3.07
N ARG A 222 8.55 15.05 -3.45
CA ARG A 222 7.21 14.45 -3.45
C ARG A 222 6.62 14.30 -2.05
N PHE A 223 7.45 14.11 -1.04
CA PHE A 223 7.02 13.93 0.35
C PHE A 223 7.20 15.17 1.24
N ALA A 224 7.48 16.34 0.69
CA ALA A 224 7.61 17.59 1.44
C ALA A 224 6.35 17.93 2.29
N TRP A 225 5.16 17.47 1.85
CA TRP A 225 3.91 17.62 2.56
C TRP A 225 3.83 16.82 3.88
N LYS A 226 4.64 15.79 4.09
CA LYS A 226 4.65 14.97 5.34
C LYS A 226 5.13 15.75 6.56
N ALA A 227 5.80 16.88 6.38
CA ALA A 227 6.27 17.72 7.48
C ALA A 227 5.12 18.45 8.24
N ALA A 228 3.90 18.52 7.69
CA ALA A 228 2.74 19.09 8.36
C ALA A 228 2.13 18.08 9.34
N GLU A 229 1.71 18.55 10.53
CA GLU A 229 0.93 17.74 11.48
C GLU A 229 -0.35 17.22 10.82
N ARG A 230 -0.59 15.92 10.91
CA ARG A 230 -1.77 15.28 10.34
C ARG A 230 -2.37 14.30 11.35
N HIS A 231 -3.68 14.35 11.45
CA HIS A 231 -4.41 13.39 12.25
C HIS A 231 -4.75 12.18 11.36
N ALA A 232 -4.18 11.01 11.69
CA ALA A 232 -4.52 9.77 11.01
C ALA A 232 -6.02 9.49 11.15
N PRO A 233 -6.71 9.09 10.05
CA PRO A 233 -8.11 8.76 10.09
C PRO A 233 -8.39 7.62 11.08
N ILE A 234 -9.45 7.76 11.86
CA ILE A 234 -9.95 6.69 12.75
C ILE A 234 -10.82 5.71 11.96
N PHE A 235 -11.02 4.51 12.50
CA PHE A 235 -11.83 3.47 11.88
C PHE A 235 -13.22 3.95 11.41
N ASP A 236 -13.91 4.71 12.26
CA ASP A 236 -15.28 5.19 11.98
C ASP A 236 -15.32 6.10 10.75
N LEU A 237 -14.26 6.89 10.53
CA LEU A 237 -14.16 7.73 9.33
C LEU A 237 -14.04 6.87 8.06
N HIS A 238 -13.24 5.81 8.08
CA HIS A 238 -13.14 4.90 6.94
C HIS A 238 -14.49 4.31 6.57
N VAL A 239 -15.24 3.82 7.56
CA VAL A 239 -16.59 3.26 7.34
C VAL A 239 -17.55 4.31 6.78
N ALA A 240 -17.60 5.51 7.36
CA ALA A 240 -18.47 6.59 6.91
C ALA A 240 -18.14 7.06 5.49
N ALA A 241 -16.84 7.23 5.20
CA ALA A 241 -16.37 7.67 3.89
C ALA A 241 -16.65 6.62 2.78
N LEU A 242 -16.48 5.33 3.07
CA LEU A 242 -16.82 4.25 2.15
C LEU A 242 -18.33 4.21 1.84
N ARG A 243 -19.19 4.37 2.87
CA ARG A 243 -20.65 4.47 2.64
C ARG A 243 -21.00 5.64 1.74
N ASN A 244 -20.41 6.80 2.00
CA ASN A 244 -20.60 8.00 1.17
C ASN A 244 -20.05 7.79 -0.26
N GLY A 245 -19.01 7.00 -0.44
CA GLY A 245 -18.47 6.57 -1.74
C GLY A 245 -19.33 5.57 -2.49
N GLY A 246 -20.43 5.08 -1.89
CA GLY A 246 -21.40 4.18 -2.53
C GLY A 246 -21.14 2.69 -2.31
N PHE A 247 -20.25 2.33 -1.39
CA PHE A 247 -20.10 0.95 -0.93
C PHE A 247 -21.26 0.60 0.03
N ARG A 248 -21.86 -0.58 -0.12
CA ARG A 248 -23.09 -0.98 0.57
C ARG A 248 -22.84 -1.87 1.78
N GLU A 249 -21.99 -2.89 1.61
CA GLU A 249 -21.63 -3.83 2.66
C GLU A 249 -20.23 -3.48 3.15
N ILE A 250 -20.09 -3.10 4.43
CA ILE A 250 -18.81 -2.68 4.99
C ILE A 250 -18.63 -3.37 6.33
N GLY A 251 -17.53 -4.11 6.48
CA GLY A 251 -17.23 -4.84 7.70
C GLY A 251 -15.76 -5.22 7.82
N VAL A 252 -15.36 -5.58 9.03
CA VAL A 252 -14.03 -6.11 9.32
C VAL A 252 -14.06 -7.63 9.14
N ILE A 253 -13.14 -8.15 8.32
CA ILE A 253 -13.02 -9.59 8.05
C ILE A 253 -11.86 -10.25 8.78
N TRP A 254 -10.88 -9.47 9.22
CA TRP A 254 -9.74 -9.90 10.02
C TRP A 254 -9.29 -8.75 10.94
N GLN A 255 -8.91 -9.07 12.20
CA GLN A 255 -8.50 -8.05 13.16
C GLN A 255 -7.56 -8.59 14.22
N HIS A 256 -6.50 -7.83 14.49
CA HIS A 256 -5.70 -7.90 15.70
C HIS A 256 -5.48 -6.46 16.22
N MET A 257 -6.25 -6.07 17.22
CA MET A 257 -6.36 -4.70 17.75
C MET A 257 -6.69 -3.68 16.66
N GLU A 258 -5.81 -2.70 16.40
CA GLU A 258 -5.98 -1.68 15.35
C GLU A 258 -5.55 -2.18 13.98
N ASN A 259 -4.79 -3.27 13.91
CA ASN A 259 -4.45 -3.91 12.65
C ASN A 259 -5.66 -4.71 12.15
N ARG A 260 -6.31 -4.23 11.09
CA ARG A 260 -7.58 -4.75 10.58
C ARG A 260 -7.55 -4.89 9.07
N VAL A 261 -8.35 -5.80 8.56
CA VAL A 261 -8.77 -5.81 7.16
C VAL A 261 -10.23 -5.35 7.09
N LEU A 262 -10.42 -4.15 6.58
CA LEU A 262 -11.74 -3.58 6.28
C LEU A 262 -12.11 -3.97 4.84
N MET A 263 -13.22 -4.66 4.69
CA MET A 263 -13.81 -5.02 3.40
C MET A 263 -15.01 -4.13 3.11
N ALA A 264 -15.16 -3.69 1.87
CA ALA A 264 -16.33 -2.98 1.39
C ALA A 264 -16.75 -3.49 0.00
N VAL A 265 -18.04 -3.80 -0.19
CA VAL A 265 -18.62 -4.24 -1.46
C VAL A 265 -19.40 -3.10 -2.11
N ARG A 266 -19.21 -2.93 -3.44
CA ARG A 266 -19.82 -1.87 -4.23
C ARG A 266 -21.27 -2.19 -4.65
#